data_74a6553a1eae50327c4779523f84f512
#
_entry.id   74a6553a1eae50327c4779523f84f512
#
_cell.length_a   1.000
_cell.length_b   1.000
_cell.length_c   1.000
_cell.angle_alpha   90.00
_cell.angle_beta   90.00
_cell.angle_gamma   90.00
#
_symmetry.space_group_name_H-M   'P 1'
#
loop_
_entity.id
_entity.type
_entity.pdbx_description
1 polymer ?
#
loop_
_entity_poly.entity_id
_entity_poly.type
_entity_poly.pdbx_seq_one_letter_code
_entity_poly.pdbx_strand_id
1 'polypeptide(L)'
;MAKQRMGTRERLQQVDKSVQARLKRVRKRLLPILQIGLAAGLAYFLARDVAGHPRPFFAPISVVIIIGMTGGDRVSKSLDMALGCILGVLVGDLIFYRLGDGGWQIAVIVAGSLLIASFLSSSILVNNQAAIGAILIATIMPPDAEVTGIDRTVDAIIGCLVALATIALIPQAPMEAARAEVSKVL
;
A
#
# COMPACT_ATOMS: atom_id res chain seq x y z
N MET A 1 48.34 -1.85 4.36
CA MET A 1 47.23 -2.40 5.14
C MET A 1 46.84 -3.75 4.53
N ALA A 2 47.16 -4.84 5.17
CA ALA A 2 46.91 -6.21 4.65
C ALA A 2 45.42 -6.56 4.85
N LYS A 3 44.72 -6.73 3.76
CA LYS A 3 43.34 -7.21 3.73
C LYS A 3 43.35 -8.70 4.07
N GLN A 4 43.08 -9.05 5.34
CA GLN A 4 43.01 -10.43 5.82
C GLN A 4 41.96 -11.19 4.95
N ARG A 5 42.41 -12.18 4.21
CA ARG A 5 41.55 -13.08 3.43
C ARG A 5 40.86 -14.01 4.41
N MET A 6 39.58 -13.76 4.68
CA MET A 6 38.76 -14.67 5.50
C MET A 6 38.79 -16.09 4.93
N GLY A 7 39.01 -17.07 5.79
CA GLY A 7 39.01 -18.47 5.40
C GLY A 7 37.64 -18.96 4.91
N THR A 8 37.62 -19.98 4.07
CA THR A 8 36.40 -20.54 3.47
C THR A 8 35.37 -20.95 4.53
N ARG A 9 35.83 -21.47 5.67
CA ARG A 9 34.98 -21.84 6.83
C ARG A 9 34.32 -20.63 7.48
N GLU A 10 35.04 -19.53 7.64
CA GLU A 10 34.49 -18.27 8.22
C GLU A 10 33.44 -17.66 7.29
N ARG A 11 33.66 -17.71 5.98
CA ARG A 11 32.67 -17.27 4.97
C ARG A 11 31.38 -18.10 5.02
N LEU A 12 31.50 -19.42 5.13
CA LEU A 12 30.35 -20.32 5.25
C LEU A 12 29.56 -20.06 6.53
N GLN A 13 30.24 -19.89 7.66
CA GLN A 13 29.59 -19.55 8.94
C GLN A 13 28.91 -18.17 8.91
N GLN A 14 29.50 -17.21 8.20
CA GLN A 14 28.91 -15.86 8.05
C GLN A 14 27.66 -15.88 7.15
N VAL A 15 27.70 -16.69 6.09
CA VAL A 15 26.52 -16.93 5.22
C VAL A 15 25.41 -17.63 6.00
N ASP A 16 25.73 -18.68 6.75
CA ASP A 16 24.75 -19.43 7.54
C ASP A 16 24.08 -18.53 8.60
N LYS A 17 24.86 -17.76 9.36
CA LYS A 17 24.33 -16.75 10.31
C LYS A 17 23.43 -15.72 9.62
N SER A 18 23.81 -15.29 8.42
CA SER A 18 23.02 -14.33 7.64
C SER A 18 21.69 -14.93 7.17
N VAL A 19 21.69 -16.17 6.72
CA VAL A 19 20.49 -16.91 6.30
C VAL A 19 19.55 -17.15 7.47
N GLN A 20 20.08 -17.62 8.60
CA GLN A 20 19.29 -17.83 9.82
C GLN A 20 18.66 -16.52 10.32
N ALA A 21 19.40 -15.41 10.29
CA ALA A 21 18.86 -14.09 10.63
C ALA A 21 17.76 -13.63 9.67
N ARG A 22 17.88 -13.97 8.38
CA ARG A 22 16.84 -13.68 7.37
C ARG A 22 15.60 -14.54 7.59
N LEU A 23 15.77 -15.85 7.83
CA LEU A 23 14.66 -16.76 8.15
C LEU A 23 13.90 -16.33 9.41
N LYS A 24 14.64 -15.95 10.46
CA LYS A 24 14.04 -15.42 11.70
C LYS A 24 13.22 -14.17 11.46
N ARG A 25 13.67 -13.27 10.58
CA ARG A 25 12.89 -12.08 10.15
C ARG A 25 11.63 -12.44 9.38
N VAL A 26 11.73 -13.37 8.43
CA VAL A 26 10.57 -13.85 7.67
C VAL A 26 9.55 -14.49 8.61
N ARG A 27 10.00 -15.39 9.49
CA ARG A 27 9.12 -16.06 10.47
C ARG A 27 8.39 -15.07 11.38
N LYS A 28 9.08 -14.01 11.83
CA LYS A 28 8.46 -12.94 12.64
C LYS A 28 7.41 -12.13 11.85
N ARG A 29 7.55 -12.04 10.53
CA ARG A 29 6.64 -11.28 9.65
C ARG A 29 5.60 -12.16 8.94
N LEU A 30 5.64 -13.47 9.12
CA LEU A 30 4.77 -14.40 8.41
C LEU A 30 3.29 -14.11 8.69
N LEU A 31 2.95 -13.89 9.95
CA LEU A 31 1.57 -13.59 10.35
C LEU A 31 1.03 -12.29 9.70
N PRO A 32 1.73 -11.15 9.79
CA PRO A 32 1.33 -9.94 9.05
C PRO A 32 1.26 -10.15 7.53
N ILE A 33 2.16 -10.89 6.94
CA ILE A 33 2.16 -11.16 5.49
C ILE A 33 0.91 -11.96 5.11
N LEU A 34 0.60 -13.02 5.84
CA LEU A 34 -0.61 -13.81 5.61
C LEU A 34 -1.88 -12.98 5.80
N GLN A 35 -1.90 -12.12 6.80
CA GLN A 35 -3.01 -11.23 7.09
C GLN A 35 -3.25 -10.25 5.95
N ILE A 36 -2.21 -9.62 5.42
CA ILE A 36 -2.32 -8.74 4.25
C ILE A 36 -2.79 -9.52 3.02
N GLY A 37 -2.24 -10.70 2.78
CA GLY A 37 -2.62 -11.55 1.66
C GLY A 37 -4.10 -11.98 1.72
N LEU A 38 -4.57 -12.41 2.88
CA LEU A 38 -5.97 -12.80 3.07
C LEU A 38 -6.91 -11.59 2.93
N ALA A 39 -6.55 -10.45 3.50
CA ALA A 39 -7.35 -9.24 3.39
C ALA A 39 -7.40 -8.74 1.93
N ALA A 40 -6.29 -8.79 1.20
CA ALA A 40 -6.25 -8.44 -0.23
C ALA A 40 -7.10 -9.40 -1.08
N GLY A 41 -7.04 -10.71 -0.80
CA GLY A 41 -7.89 -11.71 -1.44
C GLY A 41 -9.38 -11.49 -1.15
N LEU A 42 -9.73 -11.15 0.10
CA LEU A 42 -11.11 -10.81 0.48
C LEU A 42 -11.60 -9.55 -0.23
N ALA A 43 -10.79 -8.50 -0.29
CA ALA A 43 -11.14 -7.27 -1.00
C ALA A 43 -11.36 -7.52 -2.49
N TYR A 44 -10.50 -8.32 -3.11
CA TYR A 44 -10.66 -8.73 -4.51
C TYR A 44 -11.98 -9.51 -4.73
N PHE A 45 -12.26 -10.48 -3.85
CA PHE A 45 -13.49 -11.26 -3.91
C PHE A 45 -14.73 -10.38 -3.78
N LEU A 46 -14.76 -9.46 -2.81
CA LEU A 46 -15.89 -8.56 -2.61
C LEU A 46 -16.10 -7.64 -3.83
N ALA A 47 -15.04 -7.09 -4.39
CA ALA A 47 -15.15 -6.22 -5.54
C ALA A 47 -15.56 -6.98 -6.82
N ARG A 48 -15.09 -8.23 -7.01
CA ARG A 48 -15.39 -9.02 -8.18
C ARG A 48 -16.75 -9.70 -8.10
N ASP A 49 -16.99 -10.45 -7.01
CA ASP A 49 -18.13 -11.38 -6.94
C ASP A 49 -19.36 -10.75 -6.27
N VAL A 50 -19.19 -9.70 -5.47
CA VAL A 50 -20.30 -8.97 -4.83
C VAL A 50 -20.63 -7.68 -5.59
N ALA A 51 -19.61 -6.86 -5.93
CA ALA A 51 -19.84 -5.63 -6.69
C ALA A 51 -19.94 -5.86 -8.22
N GLY A 52 -19.51 -7.03 -8.71
CA GLY A 52 -19.63 -7.39 -10.13
C GLY A 52 -18.57 -6.80 -11.04
N HIS A 53 -17.48 -6.28 -10.50
CA HIS A 53 -16.42 -5.63 -11.29
C HIS A 53 -15.50 -6.68 -11.93
N PRO A 54 -15.30 -6.67 -13.26
CA PRO A 54 -14.58 -7.74 -13.95
C PRO A 54 -13.09 -7.79 -13.61
N ARG A 55 -12.47 -6.67 -13.26
CA ARG A 55 -11.03 -6.55 -12.95
C ARG A 55 -10.77 -5.55 -11.82
N PRO A 56 -11.07 -5.89 -10.57
CA PRO A 56 -10.98 -4.94 -9.44
C PRO A 56 -9.55 -4.81 -8.91
N PHE A 57 -8.63 -4.23 -9.68
CA PHE A 57 -7.23 -4.05 -9.27
C PHE A 57 -7.04 -3.17 -8.05
N PHE A 58 -7.87 -2.13 -7.92
CA PHE A 58 -7.71 -1.14 -6.85
C PHE A 58 -8.07 -1.68 -5.48
N ALA A 59 -8.97 -2.65 -5.38
CA ALA A 59 -9.37 -3.23 -4.11
C ALA A 59 -8.18 -3.90 -3.37
N PRO A 60 -7.47 -4.89 -3.96
CA PRO A 60 -6.32 -5.51 -3.29
C PRO A 60 -5.13 -4.54 -3.13
N ILE A 61 -4.91 -3.61 -4.07
CA ILE A 61 -3.82 -2.64 -3.98
C ILE A 61 -4.03 -1.72 -2.77
N SER A 62 -5.25 -1.19 -2.57
CA SER A 62 -5.59 -0.34 -1.43
C SER A 62 -5.34 -1.05 -0.10
N VAL A 63 -5.67 -2.35 0.01
CA VAL A 63 -5.40 -3.15 1.19
C VAL A 63 -3.90 -3.23 1.49
N VAL A 64 -3.10 -3.57 0.48
CA VAL A 64 -1.64 -3.71 0.64
C VAL A 64 -1.00 -2.39 1.07
N ILE A 65 -1.41 -1.29 0.46
CA ILE A 65 -0.90 0.05 0.80
C ILE A 65 -1.25 0.41 2.24
N ILE A 66 -2.52 0.31 2.61
CA ILE A 66 -3.00 0.77 3.91
C ILE A 66 -2.43 -0.08 5.05
N ILE A 67 -2.50 -1.41 4.95
CA ILE A 67 -1.98 -2.30 6.01
C ILE A 67 -0.46 -2.32 6.02
N GLY A 68 0.17 -2.30 4.84
CA GLY A 68 1.62 -2.44 4.70
C GLY A 68 2.41 -1.23 5.22
N MET A 69 1.84 -0.04 5.17
CA MET A 69 2.53 1.22 5.51
C MET A 69 2.17 1.77 6.89
N THR A 70 1.16 1.23 7.56
CA THR A 70 0.71 1.74 8.86
C THR A 70 1.62 1.31 10.00
N GLY A 71 2.18 2.31 10.70
CA GLY A 71 2.94 2.13 11.95
C GLY A 71 2.55 3.21 12.98
N GLY A 72 2.49 2.87 14.26
CA GLY A 72 2.16 3.83 15.33
C GLY A 72 0.65 4.11 15.43
N ASP A 73 0.21 5.35 15.30
CA ASP A 73 -1.21 5.74 15.31
C ASP A 73 -1.94 5.22 14.07
N ARG A 74 -2.30 3.95 14.13
CA ARG A 74 -2.70 3.16 12.96
C ARG A 74 -3.98 3.64 12.32
N VAL A 75 -5.02 3.87 13.13
CA VAL A 75 -6.36 4.19 12.60
C VAL A 75 -6.35 5.54 11.89
N SER A 76 -5.78 6.58 12.50
CA SER A 76 -5.73 7.91 11.89
C SER A 76 -4.91 7.90 10.60
N LYS A 77 -3.72 7.30 10.62
CA LYS A 77 -2.89 7.18 9.41
C LYS A 77 -3.52 6.33 8.32
N SER A 78 -4.25 5.28 8.70
CA SER A 78 -4.97 4.43 7.73
C SER A 78 -6.13 5.17 7.10
N LEU A 79 -6.83 6.04 7.86
CA LEU A 79 -7.86 6.91 7.31
C LEU A 79 -7.28 7.93 6.34
N ASP A 80 -6.14 8.55 6.69
CA ASP A 80 -5.43 9.45 5.78
C ASP A 80 -5.04 8.75 4.48
N MET A 81 -4.49 7.54 4.58
CA MET A 81 -4.13 6.74 3.41
C MET A 81 -5.34 6.36 2.56
N ALA A 82 -6.44 5.96 3.21
CA ALA A 82 -7.67 5.63 2.51
C ALA A 82 -8.24 6.85 1.77
N LEU A 83 -8.28 8.00 2.44
CA LEU A 83 -8.71 9.26 1.84
C LEU A 83 -7.84 9.61 0.62
N GLY A 84 -6.52 9.57 0.76
CA GLY A 84 -5.60 9.86 -0.33
C GLY A 84 -5.75 8.88 -1.50
N CYS A 85 -5.90 7.58 -1.21
CA CYS A 85 -6.12 6.56 -2.23
C CYS A 85 -7.40 6.83 -3.03
N ILE A 86 -8.51 7.06 -2.35
CA ILE A 86 -9.81 7.35 -3.00
C ILE A 86 -9.74 8.64 -3.81
N LEU A 87 -9.16 9.70 -3.26
CA LEU A 87 -8.98 10.97 -3.97
C LEU A 87 -8.10 10.81 -5.21
N GLY A 88 -6.99 10.09 -5.09
CA GLY A 88 -6.06 9.85 -6.20
C GLY A 88 -6.69 9.08 -7.34
N VAL A 89 -7.45 8.03 -7.03
CA VAL A 89 -8.17 7.24 -8.03
C VAL A 89 -9.27 8.09 -8.69
N LEU A 90 -10.10 8.75 -7.89
CA LEU A 90 -11.23 9.55 -8.40
C LEU A 90 -10.75 10.71 -9.27
N VAL A 91 -9.82 11.53 -8.75
CA VAL A 91 -9.32 12.71 -9.46
C VAL A 91 -8.46 12.30 -10.65
N GLY A 92 -7.62 11.29 -10.47
CA GLY A 92 -6.79 10.73 -11.54
C GLY A 92 -7.63 10.25 -12.71
N ASP A 93 -8.68 9.50 -12.44
CA ASP A 93 -9.58 9.00 -13.46
C ASP A 93 -10.37 10.12 -14.17
N LEU A 94 -10.89 11.10 -13.42
CA LEU A 94 -11.62 12.23 -13.97
C LEU A 94 -10.75 13.05 -14.95
N ILE A 95 -9.48 13.27 -14.61
CA ILE A 95 -8.54 14.01 -15.46
C ILE A 95 -8.10 13.12 -16.64
N PHE A 96 -7.80 11.84 -16.39
CA PHE A 96 -7.41 10.89 -17.42
C PHE A 96 -8.48 10.73 -18.52
N TYR A 97 -9.76 10.67 -18.14
CA TYR A 97 -10.88 10.60 -19.08
C TYR A 97 -10.91 11.77 -20.08
N ARG A 98 -10.41 12.94 -19.67
CA ARG A 98 -10.39 14.15 -20.52
C ARG A 98 -9.12 14.29 -21.34
N LEU A 99 -7.97 13.87 -20.80
CA LEU A 99 -6.66 14.13 -21.39
C LEU A 99 -6.04 12.90 -22.07
N GLY A 100 -6.48 11.68 -21.72
CA GLY A 100 -5.88 10.44 -22.22
C GLY A 100 -4.51 10.15 -21.61
N ASP A 101 -3.72 9.30 -22.28
CA ASP A 101 -2.39 8.87 -21.89
C ASP A 101 -1.28 9.70 -22.53
N GLY A 102 -0.12 9.74 -21.87
CA GLY A 102 1.08 10.44 -22.36
C GLY A 102 1.89 11.10 -21.24
N GLY A 103 3.14 11.47 -21.54
CA GLY A 103 4.06 11.96 -20.52
C GLY A 103 3.64 13.28 -19.87
N TRP A 104 3.16 14.25 -20.64
CA TRP A 104 2.68 15.51 -20.09
C TRP A 104 1.32 15.38 -19.40
N GLN A 105 0.47 14.46 -19.89
CA GLN A 105 -0.82 14.15 -19.29
C GLN A 105 -0.62 13.58 -17.86
N ILE A 106 0.32 12.66 -17.69
CA ILE A 106 0.67 12.13 -16.36
C ILE A 106 1.10 13.28 -15.43
N ALA A 107 1.91 14.21 -15.91
CA ALA A 107 2.32 15.36 -15.10
C ALA A 107 1.12 16.21 -14.65
N VAL A 108 0.15 16.46 -15.53
CA VAL A 108 -1.08 17.21 -15.21
C VAL A 108 -1.96 16.42 -14.25
N ILE A 109 -2.13 15.12 -14.46
CA ILE A 109 -2.93 14.24 -13.61
C ILE A 109 -2.37 14.22 -12.18
N VAL A 110 -1.05 14.03 -12.04
CA VAL A 110 -0.38 14.01 -10.73
C VAL A 110 -0.44 15.39 -10.05
N ALA A 111 -0.14 16.46 -10.80
CA ALA A 111 -0.18 17.81 -10.25
C ALA A 111 -1.60 18.20 -9.81
N GLY A 112 -2.61 17.91 -10.62
CA GLY A 112 -4.02 18.15 -10.31
C GLY A 112 -4.49 17.37 -9.07
N SER A 113 -4.13 16.09 -8.99
CA SER A 113 -4.44 15.25 -7.83
C SER A 113 -3.76 15.76 -6.54
N LEU A 114 -2.49 16.17 -6.62
CA LEU A 114 -1.77 16.75 -5.49
C LEU A 114 -2.36 18.10 -5.06
N LEU A 115 -2.74 18.97 -6.00
CA LEU A 115 -3.39 20.25 -5.69
C LEU A 115 -4.70 20.04 -4.93
N ILE A 116 -5.55 19.14 -5.40
CA ILE A 116 -6.83 18.84 -4.77
C ILE A 116 -6.60 18.19 -3.40
N ALA A 117 -5.70 17.21 -3.31
CA ALA A 117 -5.37 16.55 -2.06
C ALA A 117 -4.80 17.53 -1.03
N SER A 118 -3.89 18.41 -1.44
CA SER A 118 -3.31 19.44 -0.56
C SER A 118 -4.31 20.50 -0.12
N PHE A 119 -5.31 20.79 -0.95
CA PHE A 119 -6.41 21.69 -0.57
C PHE A 119 -7.33 21.07 0.49
N LEU A 120 -7.56 19.76 0.39
CA LEU A 120 -8.44 19.02 1.31
C LEU A 120 -7.74 18.59 2.60
N SER A 121 -6.44 18.31 2.55
CA SER A 121 -5.68 17.80 3.70
C SER A 121 -4.23 18.27 3.68
N SER A 122 -3.73 18.66 4.86
CA SER A 122 -2.31 18.96 5.08
C SER A 122 -1.46 17.70 5.34
N SER A 123 -2.07 16.51 5.37
CA SER A 123 -1.37 15.26 5.61
C SER A 123 -0.52 14.86 4.42
N ILE A 124 0.78 14.64 4.67
CA ILE A 124 1.72 14.12 3.67
C ILE A 124 1.28 12.74 3.17
N LEU A 125 0.62 11.94 4.02
CA LEU A 125 0.13 10.61 3.65
C LEU A 125 -0.99 10.71 2.62
N VAL A 126 -1.95 11.61 2.81
CA VAL A 126 -3.03 11.87 1.84
C VAL A 126 -2.44 12.28 0.49
N ASN A 127 -1.52 13.24 0.49
CA ASN A 127 -0.89 13.74 -0.74
C ASN A 127 -0.11 12.65 -1.48
N ASN A 128 0.70 11.88 -0.77
CA ASN A 128 1.45 10.78 -1.38
C ASN A 128 0.54 9.72 -1.98
N GLN A 129 -0.52 9.35 -1.27
CA GLN A 129 -1.46 8.34 -1.77
C GLN A 129 -2.31 8.86 -2.94
N ALA A 130 -2.66 10.13 -2.94
CA ALA A 130 -3.35 10.75 -4.07
C ALA A 130 -2.47 10.73 -5.33
N ALA A 131 -1.18 11.07 -5.20
CA ALA A 131 -0.24 10.99 -6.32
C ALA A 131 -0.07 9.55 -6.83
N ILE A 132 0.09 8.56 -5.93
CA ILE A 132 0.24 7.15 -6.28
C ILE A 132 -1.02 6.65 -6.99
N GLY A 133 -2.20 6.91 -6.45
CA GLY A 133 -3.48 6.53 -7.06
C GLY A 133 -3.66 7.11 -8.46
N ALA A 134 -3.32 8.39 -8.64
CA ALA A 134 -3.38 9.07 -9.92
C ALA A 134 -2.41 8.48 -10.96
N ILE A 135 -1.17 8.14 -10.55
CA ILE A 135 -0.19 7.48 -11.42
C ILE A 135 -0.69 6.08 -11.83
N LEU A 136 -1.22 5.32 -10.89
CA LEU A 136 -1.75 3.97 -11.18
C LEU A 136 -2.88 4.03 -12.22
N ILE A 137 -3.78 4.99 -12.11
CA ILE A 137 -4.82 5.22 -13.14
C ILE A 137 -4.18 5.50 -14.49
N ALA A 138 -3.25 6.44 -14.55
CA ALA A 138 -2.66 6.88 -15.81
C ALA A 138 -1.77 5.85 -16.51
N THR A 139 -1.25 4.85 -15.74
CA THR A 139 -0.26 3.89 -16.28
C THR A 139 -0.79 2.48 -16.49
N ILE A 140 -1.77 2.05 -15.67
CA ILE A 140 -2.26 0.65 -15.74
C ILE A 140 -3.41 0.52 -16.75
N MET A 141 -3.97 1.62 -17.19
CA MET A 141 -5.15 1.59 -18.00
C MET A 141 -4.90 1.53 -19.50
N PRO A 142 -5.45 0.49 -20.18
CA PRO A 142 -5.66 0.60 -21.62
C PRO A 142 -6.76 1.62 -21.91
N PRO A 143 -6.63 2.42 -22.98
CA PRO A 143 -7.64 3.41 -23.37
C PRO A 143 -9.03 2.81 -23.67
N ASP A 144 -9.10 1.52 -23.96
CA ASP A 144 -10.29 0.77 -24.38
C ASP A 144 -10.94 -0.06 -23.26
N ALA A 145 -10.63 0.21 -22.00
CA ALA A 145 -11.19 -0.58 -20.90
C ALA A 145 -12.67 -0.27 -20.69
N GLU A 146 -13.51 -1.29 -20.76
CA GLU A 146 -14.96 -1.23 -20.46
C GLU A 146 -15.28 -0.83 -19.00
N VAL A 147 -14.24 -0.66 -18.16
CA VAL A 147 -14.35 -0.34 -16.74
C VAL A 147 -14.42 1.17 -16.55
N THR A 148 -15.50 1.65 -15.97
CA THR A 148 -15.68 3.09 -15.70
C THR A 148 -14.81 3.56 -14.52
N GLY A 149 -14.51 4.86 -14.46
CA GLY A 149 -13.76 5.42 -13.34
C GLY A 149 -14.47 5.31 -12.00
N ILE A 150 -15.80 5.25 -12.03
CA ILE A 150 -16.62 5.01 -10.85
C ILE A 150 -16.32 3.62 -10.27
N ASP A 151 -16.25 2.59 -11.11
CA ASP A 151 -15.98 1.22 -10.67
C ASP A 151 -14.64 1.12 -9.92
N ARG A 152 -13.61 1.84 -10.39
CA ARG A 152 -12.29 1.89 -9.75
C ARG A 152 -12.31 2.60 -8.41
N THR A 153 -13.06 3.69 -8.34
CA THR A 153 -13.25 4.40 -7.08
C THR A 153 -13.98 3.51 -6.06
N VAL A 154 -14.99 2.77 -6.51
CA VAL A 154 -15.71 1.79 -5.68
C VAL A 154 -14.77 0.66 -5.24
N ASP A 155 -13.93 0.14 -6.14
CA ASP A 155 -12.89 -0.85 -5.80
C ASP A 155 -11.94 -0.33 -4.72
N ALA A 156 -11.45 0.90 -4.88
CA ALA A 156 -10.58 1.54 -3.90
C ALA A 156 -11.28 1.68 -2.54
N ILE A 157 -12.55 2.08 -2.52
CA ILE A 157 -13.36 2.17 -1.30
C ILE A 157 -13.52 0.80 -0.64
N ILE A 158 -13.85 -0.25 -1.39
CA ILE A 158 -13.96 -1.61 -0.87
C ILE A 158 -12.63 -2.04 -0.25
N GLY A 159 -11.52 -1.84 -0.95
CA GLY A 159 -10.19 -2.16 -0.44
C GLY A 159 -9.85 -1.39 0.84
N CYS A 160 -10.16 -0.09 0.89
CA CYS A 160 -9.96 0.74 2.08
C CYS A 160 -10.79 0.25 3.28
N LEU A 161 -12.05 -0.09 3.05
CA LEU A 161 -12.93 -0.62 4.11
C LEU A 161 -12.44 -1.95 4.67
N VAL A 162 -12.03 -2.87 3.80
CA VAL A 162 -11.45 -4.17 4.21
C VAL A 162 -10.14 -3.96 4.98
N ALA A 163 -9.29 -3.04 4.53
CA ALA A 163 -8.04 -2.71 5.22
C ALA A 163 -8.29 -2.14 6.62
N LEU A 164 -9.19 -1.17 6.73
CA LEU A 164 -9.56 -0.54 8.01
C LEU A 164 -10.18 -1.56 8.96
N ALA A 165 -11.10 -2.39 8.47
CA ALA A 165 -11.70 -3.48 9.25
C ALA A 165 -10.63 -4.47 9.74
N THR A 166 -9.69 -4.85 8.86
CA THR A 166 -8.57 -5.74 9.21
C THR A 166 -7.69 -5.15 10.30
N ILE A 167 -7.37 -3.86 10.21
CA ILE A 167 -6.56 -3.15 11.23
C ILE A 167 -7.30 -3.03 12.56
N ALA A 168 -8.61 -2.82 12.52
CA ALA A 168 -9.43 -2.69 13.73
C ALA A 168 -9.66 -4.03 14.44
N LEU A 169 -9.86 -5.12 13.67
CA LEU A 169 -10.18 -6.43 14.22
C LEU A 169 -8.96 -7.24 14.65
N ILE A 170 -7.79 -7.01 14.03
CA ILE A 170 -6.60 -7.81 14.31
C ILE A 170 -5.48 -6.90 14.84
N PRO A 171 -5.34 -6.78 16.18
CA PRO A 171 -4.23 -6.06 16.78
C PRO A 171 -2.92 -6.76 16.42
N GLN A 172 -2.07 -6.08 15.66
CA GLN A 172 -0.74 -6.62 15.32
C GLN A 172 0.20 -6.46 16.51
N ALA A 173 0.42 -7.54 17.23
CA ALA A 173 1.23 -7.64 18.45
C ALA A 173 2.76 -7.36 18.36
N PRO A 174 3.44 -7.12 17.20
CA PRO A 174 4.89 -6.97 17.21
C PRO A 174 5.43 -5.60 17.66
N MET A 175 4.59 -4.56 17.76
CA MET A 175 5.11 -3.21 18.08
C MET A 175 5.11 -2.90 19.59
N GLU A 176 4.29 -3.58 20.38
CA GLU A 176 4.35 -3.45 21.84
C GLU A 176 5.63 -4.06 22.40
N ALA A 177 6.10 -5.17 21.85
CA ALA A 177 7.36 -5.79 22.21
C ALA A 177 8.59 -4.91 21.88
N ALA A 178 8.55 -4.18 20.75
CA ALA A 178 9.62 -3.25 20.38
C ALA A 178 9.61 -1.98 21.25
N ARG A 179 8.44 -1.48 21.62
CA ARG A 179 8.31 -0.34 22.56
C ARG A 179 8.74 -0.73 23.98
N ALA A 180 8.39 -1.92 24.44
CA ALA A 180 8.82 -2.44 25.74
C ALA A 180 10.33 -2.69 25.81
N GLU A 181 10.99 -2.97 24.69
CA GLU A 181 12.44 -3.16 24.62
C GLU A 181 13.19 -1.82 24.64
N VAL A 182 12.64 -0.79 23.98
CA VAL A 182 13.20 0.58 23.99
C VAL A 182 12.99 1.26 25.35
N SER A 183 11.86 1.03 26.02
CA SER A 183 11.60 1.59 27.35
C SER A 183 12.42 0.93 28.49
N LYS A 184 13.09 -0.19 28.21
CA LYS A 184 14.01 -0.85 29.17
C LYS A 184 15.44 -0.33 29.04
N VAL A 185 15.74 0.45 28.01
CA VAL A 185 17.09 0.97 27.74
C VAL A 185 17.21 2.47 28.06
N LEU A 186 16.05 3.13 28.31
CA LEU A 186 15.95 4.49 28.85
C LEU A 186 15.66 4.46 30.37
#